data_56124807319275cded3f4c97ad749cd7
#
_entry.id   56124807319275cded3f4c97ad749cd7
#
_cell.length_a   1.000
_cell.length_b   1.000
_cell.length_c   1.000
_cell.angle_alpha   90.00
_cell.angle_beta   90.00
_cell.angle_gamma   90.00
#
_symmetry.space_group_name_H-M   'P 1'
#
loop_
_entity.id
_entity.type
_entity.pdbx_description
1 polymer ?
#
loop_
_entity_poly.entity_id
_entity_poly.type
_entity_poly.pdbx_seq_one_letter_code
_entity_poly.pdbx_strand_id
1 'polypeptide(L)'
;MKTPARLWLTLSLTLACGARAAQPLHGAGATFPAPVYEAWAEAYEHASGTPVRYDPVGSGLGIEMASRGHVDFGATDAPLSADQLAAAGLRQFPVVVGAVVPVVNISGVAPGRLVLDAFAISAIYRGEIVNWRDPAIAKLNPGLALPDARITVVHRADASGSTWLWTHWLAETDPFWQQQIGVGAAIAWPVGTEGLGNEGVASLVQRTRASIGYVAYAYAREHRLSDVALPSHDGAVVRAGRSAFESALAGAHWHSVEDLTGSLTNGPGAHSWPIVGASYVLVRASGGEVGRVDAFFEWALTSGSGLANDLGYVALPPDVVAIVRQAMH
;
A
#
# COMPACT_ATOMS: atom_id res chain seq x y z
N MET A 1 49.90 -61.14 -44.51
CA MET A 1 48.47 -60.77 -44.38
C MET A 1 48.30 -59.95 -43.15
N LYS A 2 48.08 -58.62 -43.23
CA LYS A 2 47.90 -57.67 -42.10
C LYS A 2 46.45 -57.27 -42.07
N THR A 3 45.77 -57.61 -40.97
CA THR A 3 44.37 -57.27 -40.69
C THR A 3 44.26 -55.81 -40.20
N PRO A 4 43.35 -54.96 -40.69
CA PRO A 4 43.20 -53.60 -40.19
C PRO A 4 42.32 -53.58 -38.94
N ALA A 5 42.81 -52.92 -37.88
CA ALA A 5 42.04 -52.62 -36.68
C ALA A 5 40.96 -51.54 -36.97
N ARG A 6 39.71 -51.89 -36.72
CA ARG A 6 38.58 -50.95 -36.77
C ARG A 6 38.49 -50.16 -35.45
N LEU A 7 38.76 -48.85 -35.54
CA LEU A 7 38.58 -47.91 -34.45
C LEU A 7 37.07 -47.51 -34.39
N TRP A 8 36.40 -47.90 -33.30
CA TRP A 8 35.03 -47.45 -33.00
C TRP A 8 35.11 -46.12 -32.29
N LEU A 9 34.65 -45.04 -32.95
CA LEU A 9 34.50 -43.72 -32.35
C LEU A 9 33.13 -43.69 -31.68
N THR A 10 33.07 -43.76 -30.33
CA THR A 10 31.81 -43.55 -29.57
C THR A 10 31.58 -42.07 -29.43
N LEU A 11 30.58 -41.55 -30.15
CA LEU A 11 30.11 -40.18 -30.05
C LEU A 11 29.22 -40.06 -28.80
N SER A 12 29.79 -39.53 -27.69
CA SER A 12 29.03 -39.22 -26.47
C SER A 12 28.21 -37.94 -26.70
N LEU A 13 26.89 -38.10 -26.92
CA LEU A 13 25.94 -37.00 -27.00
C LEU A 13 25.64 -36.49 -25.62
N THR A 14 26.31 -35.43 -25.16
CA THR A 14 25.94 -34.72 -23.93
C THR A 14 24.67 -33.96 -24.18
N LEU A 15 23.53 -34.45 -23.69
CA LEU A 15 22.30 -33.67 -23.58
C LEU A 15 22.58 -32.52 -22.59
N ALA A 16 22.88 -31.35 -23.09
CA ALA A 16 22.78 -30.12 -22.32
C ALA A 16 21.28 -29.89 -22.00
N CYS A 17 20.85 -30.28 -20.80
CA CYS A 17 19.55 -29.89 -20.25
C CYS A 17 19.65 -28.38 -19.99
N GLY A 18 19.32 -27.59 -21.02
CA GLY A 18 19.19 -26.15 -20.86
C GLY A 18 18.05 -25.88 -19.89
N ALA A 19 18.38 -25.46 -18.67
CA ALA A 19 17.40 -24.93 -17.72
C ALA A 19 16.67 -23.76 -18.44
N ARG A 20 15.43 -23.98 -18.86
CA ARG A 20 14.59 -22.94 -19.42
C ARG A 20 14.35 -21.95 -18.30
N ALA A 21 14.82 -20.71 -18.46
CA ALA A 21 14.55 -19.67 -17.49
C ALA A 21 13.03 -19.61 -17.24
N ALA A 22 12.64 -19.61 -15.97
CA ALA A 22 11.22 -19.52 -15.61
C ALA A 22 10.66 -18.21 -16.19
N GLN A 23 9.47 -18.29 -16.79
CA GLN A 23 8.78 -17.09 -17.24
C GLN A 23 8.52 -16.17 -16.04
N PRO A 24 8.78 -14.86 -16.12
CA PRO A 24 8.51 -13.95 -15.01
C PRO A 24 7.01 -13.96 -14.67
N LEU A 25 6.71 -13.90 -13.37
CA LEU A 25 5.37 -13.51 -12.91
C LEU A 25 5.21 -12.00 -13.09
N HIS A 26 4.06 -11.58 -13.56
CA HIS A 26 3.77 -10.18 -13.81
C HIS A 26 2.57 -9.74 -12.96
N GLY A 27 2.78 -8.77 -12.08
CA GLY A 27 1.74 -8.13 -11.27
C GLY A 27 1.63 -6.65 -11.58
N ALA A 28 0.45 -6.07 -11.32
CA ALA A 28 0.25 -4.63 -11.45
C ALA A 28 -0.81 -4.12 -10.47
N GLY A 29 -0.75 -2.86 -10.09
CA GLY A 29 -1.81 -2.26 -9.29
C GLY A 29 -1.35 -1.20 -8.29
N ALA A 30 -1.83 -1.31 -7.06
CA ALA A 30 -1.62 -0.33 -6.01
C ALA A 30 -0.16 0.10 -5.87
N THR A 31 0.07 1.40 -5.78
CA THR A 31 1.41 1.94 -5.50
C THR A 31 1.78 1.84 -4.02
N PHE A 32 0.81 1.65 -3.15
CA PHE A 32 1.02 1.52 -1.71
C PHE A 32 1.98 0.38 -1.34
N PRO A 33 1.83 -0.87 -1.83
CA PRO A 33 2.74 -1.96 -1.50
C PRO A 33 3.97 -2.04 -2.40
N ALA A 34 4.14 -1.17 -3.41
CA ALA A 34 5.19 -1.34 -4.42
C ALA A 34 6.60 -1.48 -3.81
N PRO A 35 7.04 -0.67 -2.83
CA PRO A 35 8.38 -0.86 -2.24
C PRO A 35 8.60 -2.24 -1.64
N VAL A 36 7.60 -2.82 -0.97
CA VAL A 36 7.75 -4.16 -0.39
C VAL A 36 7.62 -5.26 -1.44
N TYR A 37 6.78 -5.07 -2.48
CA TYR A 37 6.67 -6.03 -3.58
C TYR A 37 7.96 -6.12 -4.40
N GLU A 38 8.62 -4.99 -4.64
CA GLU A 38 9.94 -4.95 -5.30
C GLU A 38 11.00 -5.68 -4.48
N ALA A 39 11.06 -5.42 -3.16
CA ALA A 39 11.99 -6.13 -2.27
C ALA A 39 11.69 -7.63 -2.19
N TRP A 40 10.42 -8.02 -2.15
CA TRP A 40 10.01 -9.43 -2.19
C TRP A 40 10.34 -10.08 -3.52
N ALA A 41 10.13 -9.39 -4.65
CA ALA A 41 10.43 -9.89 -5.98
C ALA A 41 11.92 -10.22 -6.13
N GLU A 42 12.79 -9.30 -5.74
CA GLU A 42 14.25 -9.49 -5.76
C GLU A 42 14.68 -10.68 -4.88
N ALA A 43 14.22 -10.72 -3.62
CA ALA A 43 14.58 -11.77 -2.69
C ALA A 43 14.01 -13.14 -3.09
N TYR A 44 12.79 -13.19 -3.65
CA TYR A 44 12.16 -14.41 -4.13
C TYR A 44 12.86 -14.97 -5.37
N GLU A 45 13.28 -14.10 -6.29
CA GLU A 45 14.07 -14.53 -7.45
C GLU A 45 15.39 -15.19 -7.02
N HIS A 46 16.09 -14.61 -6.03
CA HIS A 46 17.28 -15.21 -5.46
C HIS A 46 17.01 -16.57 -4.78
N ALA A 47 15.87 -16.72 -4.11
CA ALA A 47 15.52 -17.92 -3.38
C ALA A 47 14.98 -19.06 -4.26
N SER A 48 14.18 -18.73 -5.29
CA SER A 48 13.41 -19.69 -6.09
C SER A 48 13.85 -19.81 -7.55
N GLY A 49 14.63 -18.83 -8.05
CA GLY A 49 14.95 -18.69 -9.47
C GLY A 49 13.77 -18.21 -10.34
N THR A 50 12.66 -17.77 -9.72
CA THR A 50 11.48 -17.29 -10.44
C THR A 50 11.46 -15.76 -10.41
N PRO A 51 11.64 -15.07 -11.54
CA PRO A 51 11.52 -13.62 -11.60
C PRO A 51 10.09 -13.17 -11.37
N VAL A 52 9.93 -12.07 -10.62
CA VAL A 52 8.65 -11.38 -10.43
C VAL A 52 8.82 -9.93 -10.85
N ARG A 53 7.85 -9.37 -11.54
CA ARG A 53 7.80 -7.96 -11.94
C ARG A 53 6.50 -7.35 -11.46
N TYR A 54 6.57 -6.13 -10.97
CA TYR A 54 5.40 -5.41 -10.49
C TYR A 54 5.35 -4.00 -11.06
N ASP A 55 4.21 -3.63 -11.66
CA ASP A 55 3.95 -2.30 -12.22
C ASP A 55 3.02 -1.51 -11.28
N PRO A 56 3.52 -0.48 -10.59
CA PRO A 56 2.73 0.32 -9.65
C PRO A 56 1.88 1.38 -10.37
N VAL A 57 0.78 0.95 -10.98
CA VAL A 57 -0.08 1.77 -11.85
C VAL A 57 -1.35 2.32 -11.16
N GLY A 58 -1.54 2.02 -9.87
CA GLY A 58 -2.73 2.37 -9.09
C GLY A 58 -3.75 1.24 -8.99
N SER A 59 -4.51 1.23 -7.88
CA SER A 59 -5.45 0.15 -7.56
C SER A 59 -6.51 -0.07 -8.63
N GLY A 60 -7.07 1.03 -9.19
CA GLY A 60 -8.11 0.91 -10.21
C GLY A 60 -7.65 0.18 -11.47
N LEU A 61 -6.47 0.54 -11.99
CA LEU A 61 -5.92 -0.13 -13.17
C LEU A 61 -5.47 -1.56 -12.83
N GLY A 62 -4.96 -1.79 -11.60
CA GLY A 62 -4.62 -3.14 -11.14
C GLY A 62 -5.81 -4.11 -11.12
N ILE A 63 -6.97 -3.65 -10.63
CA ILE A 63 -8.22 -4.40 -10.67
C ILE A 63 -8.62 -4.72 -12.12
N GLU A 64 -8.57 -3.73 -13.01
CA GLU A 64 -8.91 -3.89 -14.41
C GLU A 64 -7.98 -4.89 -15.12
N MET A 65 -6.67 -4.76 -14.94
CA MET A 65 -5.69 -5.65 -15.57
C MET A 65 -5.81 -7.09 -15.08
N ALA A 66 -6.04 -7.31 -13.78
CA ALA A 66 -6.24 -8.64 -13.22
C ALA A 66 -7.54 -9.29 -13.74
N SER A 67 -8.65 -8.54 -13.75
CA SER A 67 -9.94 -9.05 -14.24
C SER A 67 -9.91 -9.45 -15.71
N ARG A 68 -9.16 -8.73 -16.53
CA ARG A 68 -8.95 -9.04 -17.96
C ARG A 68 -7.86 -10.07 -18.23
N GLY A 69 -7.13 -10.51 -17.20
CA GLY A 69 -6.02 -11.45 -17.35
C GLY A 69 -4.82 -10.89 -18.10
N HIS A 70 -4.60 -9.58 -18.03
CA HIS A 70 -3.42 -8.93 -18.62
C HIS A 70 -2.19 -9.06 -17.71
N VAL A 71 -2.38 -9.44 -16.45
CA VAL A 71 -1.35 -9.75 -15.47
C VAL A 71 -1.70 -11.02 -14.72
N ASP A 72 -0.69 -11.65 -14.09
CA ASP A 72 -0.88 -12.85 -13.29
C ASP A 72 -1.54 -12.55 -11.96
N PHE A 73 -1.27 -11.36 -11.39
CA PHE A 73 -1.94 -10.85 -10.21
C PHE A 73 -2.13 -9.33 -10.24
N GLY A 74 -3.20 -8.86 -9.64
CA GLY A 74 -3.43 -7.45 -9.36
C GLY A 74 -3.14 -7.11 -7.92
N ALA A 75 -3.08 -5.80 -7.59
CA ALA A 75 -3.06 -5.34 -6.21
C ALA A 75 -3.95 -4.12 -5.99
N THR A 76 -4.64 -4.10 -4.84
CA THR A 76 -5.49 -2.99 -4.40
C THR A 76 -5.42 -2.82 -2.88
N ASP A 77 -5.55 -1.57 -2.39
CA ASP A 77 -5.69 -1.30 -0.95
C ASP A 77 -7.15 -0.96 -0.58
N ALA A 78 -8.04 -0.94 -1.60
CA ALA A 78 -9.47 -0.87 -1.43
C ALA A 78 -10.05 -2.29 -1.68
N PRO A 79 -10.51 -3.01 -0.65
CA PRO A 79 -11.02 -4.35 -0.84
C PRO A 79 -12.26 -4.36 -1.72
N LEU A 80 -12.37 -5.35 -2.60
CA LEU A 80 -13.55 -5.60 -3.40
C LEU A 80 -14.58 -6.39 -2.57
N SER A 81 -15.86 -6.10 -2.77
CA SER A 81 -16.93 -6.89 -2.20
C SER A 81 -17.02 -8.27 -2.85
N ALA A 82 -17.70 -9.21 -2.19
CA ALA A 82 -17.93 -10.56 -2.72
C ALA A 82 -18.61 -10.52 -4.11
N ASP A 83 -19.59 -9.63 -4.32
CA ASP A 83 -20.28 -9.47 -5.60
C ASP A 83 -19.34 -8.93 -6.69
N GLN A 84 -18.45 -7.97 -6.34
CA GLN A 84 -17.44 -7.44 -7.27
C GLN A 84 -16.42 -8.50 -7.65
N LEU A 85 -15.96 -9.30 -6.70
CA LEU A 85 -15.05 -10.41 -6.94
C LEU A 85 -15.67 -11.47 -7.86
N ALA A 86 -16.91 -11.87 -7.56
CA ALA A 86 -17.64 -12.83 -8.38
C ALA A 86 -17.86 -12.31 -9.81
N ALA A 87 -18.26 -11.05 -9.96
CA ALA A 87 -18.46 -10.42 -11.27
C ALA A 87 -17.15 -10.31 -12.09
N ALA A 88 -16.03 -10.09 -11.41
CA ALA A 88 -14.70 -10.00 -12.03
C ALA A 88 -14.01 -11.37 -12.23
N GLY A 89 -14.55 -12.46 -11.65
CA GLY A 89 -13.91 -13.79 -11.65
C GLY A 89 -12.59 -13.79 -10.87
N LEU A 90 -12.50 -12.98 -9.82
CA LEU A 90 -11.32 -12.81 -8.99
C LEU A 90 -11.54 -13.39 -7.59
N ARG A 91 -10.44 -13.77 -6.95
CA ARG A 91 -10.32 -13.92 -5.49
C ARG A 91 -9.36 -12.90 -4.96
N GLN A 92 -9.49 -12.53 -3.68
CA GLN A 92 -8.60 -11.60 -3.03
C GLN A 92 -8.17 -12.10 -1.65
N PHE A 93 -6.95 -11.70 -1.25
CA PHE A 93 -6.44 -11.94 0.09
C PHE A 93 -5.43 -10.84 0.47
N PRO A 94 -5.36 -10.42 1.75
CA PRO A 94 -4.38 -9.44 2.19
C PRO A 94 -3.00 -10.08 2.33
N VAL A 95 -1.94 -9.31 2.09
CA VAL A 95 -0.57 -9.83 2.19
C VAL A 95 0.34 -8.97 3.06
N VAL A 96 -0.01 -7.71 3.27
CA VAL A 96 0.75 -6.79 4.11
C VAL A 96 -0.16 -5.68 4.60
N VAL A 97 0.12 -5.17 5.78
CA VAL A 97 -0.53 -3.98 6.34
C VAL A 97 0.44 -2.81 6.31
N GLY A 98 -0.07 -1.64 6.04
CA GLY A 98 0.71 -0.41 6.05
C GLY A 98 -0.16 0.77 6.49
N ALA A 99 0.41 1.97 6.42
CA ALA A 99 -0.28 3.19 6.81
C ALA A 99 -0.23 4.25 5.73
N VAL A 100 -1.30 5.01 5.59
CA VAL A 100 -1.31 6.30 4.91
C VAL A 100 -1.00 7.39 5.94
N VAL A 101 -0.09 8.28 5.58
CA VAL A 101 0.32 9.37 6.44
C VAL A 101 0.17 10.71 5.73
N PRO A 102 -0.38 11.74 6.39
CA PRO A 102 -0.31 13.09 5.87
C PRO A 102 1.14 13.57 5.97
N VAL A 103 1.60 14.24 4.91
CA VAL A 103 2.97 14.76 4.81
C VAL A 103 2.94 16.23 4.42
N VAL A 104 3.90 17.01 4.93
CA VAL A 104 3.97 18.44 4.70
C VAL A 104 5.37 18.89 4.30
N ASN A 105 5.45 20.03 3.59
CA ASN A 105 6.70 20.73 3.32
C ASN A 105 6.65 22.13 3.95
N ILE A 106 6.87 22.20 5.26
CA ILE A 106 6.90 23.43 6.03
C ILE A 106 8.29 23.58 6.63
N SER A 107 8.98 24.67 6.29
CA SER A 107 10.32 24.94 6.83
C SER A 107 10.32 24.99 8.35
N GLY A 108 11.26 24.26 8.98
CA GLY A 108 11.40 24.20 10.44
C GLY A 108 10.43 23.23 11.14
N VAL A 109 9.56 22.55 10.42
CA VAL A 109 8.68 21.52 10.97
C VAL A 109 9.29 20.14 10.73
N ALA A 110 9.78 19.52 11.79
CA ALA A 110 10.34 18.17 11.75
C ALA A 110 9.22 17.10 11.72
N PRO A 111 9.51 15.85 11.27
CA PRO A 111 8.56 14.74 11.27
C PRO A 111 7.88 14.56 12.63
N GLY A 112 6.57 14.34 12.61
CA GLY A 112 5.73 14.14 13.79
C GLY A 112 5.59 15.35 14.73
N ARG A 113 6.00 16.55 14.31
CA ARG A 113 5.90 17.78 15.13
C ARG A 113 4.62 18.55 14.91
N LEU A 114 4.10 18.57 13.68
CA LEU A 114 2.79 19.14 13.39
C LEU A 114 1.72 18.14 13.79
N VAL A 115 0.69 18.62 14.46
CA VAL A 115 -0.51 17.87 14.81
C VAL A 115 -1.67 18.43 13.99
N LEU A 116 -2.39 17.57 13.28
CA LEU A 116 -3.67 17.89 12.66
C LEU A 116 -4.69 16.84 13.10
N ASP A 117 -5.94 17.26 13.30
CA ASP A 117 -7.05 16.34 13.47
C ASP A 117 -7.83 16.15 12.17
N ALA A 118 -8.78 15.25 12.16
CA ALA A 118 -9.59 14.95 10.98
C ALA A 118 -10.38 16.18 10.51
N PHE A 119 -10.85 17.02 11.44
CA PHE A 119 -11.57 18.25 11.11
C PHE A 119 -10.66 19.23 10.34
N ALA A 120 -9.47 19.52 10.85
CA ALA A 120 -8.53 20.42 10.19
C ALA A 120 -8.11 19.89 8.81
N ILE A 121 -7.81 18.60 8.70
CA ILE A 121 -7.47 17.96 7.42
C ILE A 121 -8.65 18.04 6.44
N SER A 122 -9.83 17.67 6.87
CA SER A 122 -11.04 17.75 6.07
C SER A 122 -11.27 19.18 5.55
N ALA A 123 -11.21 20.19 6.43
CA ALA A 123 -11.38 21.58 6.05
C ALA A 123 -10.28 22.10 5.09
N ILE A 124 -9.04 21.63 5.23
CA ILE A 124 -7.96 21.92 4.29
C ILE A 124 -8.29 21.34 2.90
N TYR A 125 -8.68 20.08 2.82
CA TYR A 125 -8.98 19.42 1.53
C TYR A 125 -10.30 19.89 0.90
N ARG A 126 -11.19 20.52 1.67
CA ARG A 126 -12.36 21.24 1.16
C ARG A 126 -12.05 22.68 0.75
N GLY A 127 -10.86 23.19 1.05
CA GLY A 127 -10.46 24.58 0.74
C GLY A 127 -11.05 25.63 1.68
N GLU A 128 -11.51 25.24 2.85
CA GLU A 128 -12.03 26.12 3.90
C GLU A 128 -10.88 26.68 4.76
N ILE A 129 -9.94 25.83 5.16
CA ILE A 129 -8.68 26.24 5.77
C ILE A 129 -7.62 26.36 4.67
N VAL A 130 -7.20 27.59 4.41
CA VAL A 130 -6.29 27.92 3.30
C VAL A 130 -4.93 28.47 3.72
N ASN A 131 -4.69 28.67 5.03
CA ASN A 131 -3.45 29.22 5.55
C ASN A 131 -2.96 28.41 6.75
N TRP A 132 -1.64 28.18 6.84
CA TRP A 132 -1.05 27.42 7.94
C TRP A 132 -1.21 28.10 9.32
N ARG A 133 -1.42 29.43 9.37
CA ARG A 133 -1.72 30.17 10.62
C ARG A 133 -3.21 30.16 10.99
N ASP A 134 -4.04 29.37 10.35
CA ASP A 134 -5.44 29.26 10.73
C ASP A 134 -5.57 28.96 12.22
N PRO A 135 -6.51 29.61 12.94
CA PRO A 135 -6.71 29.39 14.37
C PRO A 135 -6.99 27.94 14.75
N ALA A 136 -7.65 27.17 13.89
CA ALA A 136 -7.90 25.75 14.14
C ALA A 136 -6.58 24.94 14.15
N ILE A 137 -5.66 25.22 13.22
CA ILE A 137 -4.33 24.57 13.20
C ILE A 137 -3.48 25.07 14.39
N ALA A 138 -3.46 26.38 14.63
CA ALA A 138 -2.67 26.97 15.71
C ALA A 138 -3.06 26.42 17.10
N LYS A 139 -4.34 26.18 17.34
CA LYS A 139 -4.87 25.60 18.57
C LYS A 139 -4.34 24.18 18.84
N LEU A 140 -4.18 23.37 17.79
CA LEU A 140 -3.62 22.03 17.88
C LEU A 140 -2.09 22.03 18.11
N ASN A 141 -1.43 23.16 17.84
CA ASN A 141 0.03 23.27 17.80
C ASN A 141 0.57 24.42 18.66
N PRO A 142 0.29 24.45 19.97
CA PRO A 142 0.76 25.53 20.82
C PRO A 142 2.30 25.57 20.83
N GLY A 143 2.85 26.77 20.54
CA GLY A 143 4.30 27.00 20.50
C GLY A 143 5.01 26.55 19.24
N LEU A 144 4.31 25.97 18.23
CA LEU A 144 4.89 25.72 16.93
C LEU A 144 4.78 26.95 16.03
N ALA A 145 5.92 27.44 15.54
CA ALA A 145 5.95 28.59 14.63
C ALA A 145 5.46 28.15 13.23
N LEU A 146 4.21 28.41 12.93
CA LEU A 146 3.62 28.13 11.61
C LEU A 146 3.81 29.36 10.69
N PRO A 147 4.12 29.14 9.40
CA PRO A 147 4.30 30.22 8.45
C PRO A 147 2.97 30.89 8.10
N ASP A 148 3.03 32.20 7.83
CA ASP A 148 1.93 32.90 7.16
C ASP A 148 2.01 32.58 5.67
N ALA A 149 1.48 31.44 5.28
CA ALA A 149 1.56 30.94 3.93
C ALA A 149 0.29 30.16 3.55
N ARG A 150 -0.12 30.35 2.29
CA ARG A 150 -1.23 29.59 1.71
C ARG A 150 -0.88 28.11 1.63
N ILE A 151 -1.81 27.26 2.03
CA ILE A 151 -1.67 25.81 1.93
C ILE A 151 -1.86 25.39 0.47
N THR A 152 -0.91 24.61 -0.05
CA THR A 152 -1.05 23.90 -1.33
C THR A 152 -1.40 22.45 -1.06
N VAL A 153 -2.62 22.05 -1.42
CA VAL A 153 -3.10 20.68 -1.28
C VAL A 153 -2.59 19.84 -2.45
N VAL A 154 -2.10 18.64 -2.15
CA VAL A 154 -1.68 17.64 -3.15
C VAL A 154 -2.47 16.35 -2.91
N HIS A 155 -3.08 15.81 -3.97
CA HIS A 155 -3.87 14.58 -3.92
C HIS A 155 -3.53 13.65 -5.10
N ARG A 156 -4.09 12.45 -5.10
CA ARG A 156 -3.87 11.45 -6.16
C ARG A 156 -4.63 11.79 -7.42
N ALA A 157 -3.98 11.59 -8.57
CA ALA A 157 -4.56 11.71 -9.92
C ALA A 157 -5.26 10.42 -10.38
N ASP A 158 -4.81 9.27 -9.88
CA ASP A 158 -5.28 7.94 -10.26
C ASP A 158 -6.32 7.38 -9.28
N ALA A 159 -7.05 6.35 -9.70
CA ALA A 159 -7.90 5.58 -8.80
C ALA A 159 -7.03 4.77 -7.82
N SER A 160 -6.99 5.20 -6.56
CA SER A 160 -5.99 4.86 -5.57
C SER A 160 -6.59 4.22 -4.32
N GLY A 161 -6.05 3.08 -3.89
CA GLY A 161 -6.37 2.50 -2.60
C GLY A 161 -5.98 3.39 -1.42
N SER A 162 -4.85 4.13 -1.53
CA SER A 162 -4.48 5.12 -0.50
C SER A 162 -5.51 6.27 -0.41
N THR A 163 -6.09 6.68 -1.53
CA THR A 163 -7.22 7.64 -1.53
C THR A 163 -8.44 7.04 -0.86
N TRP A 164 -8.74 5.76 -1.12
CA TRP A 164 -9.84 5.07 -0.47
C TRP A 164 -9.66 5.03 1.06
N LEU A 165 -8.48 4.64 1.56
CA LEU A 165 -8.16 4.64 3.00
C LEU A 165 -8.27 6.03 3.61
N TRP A 166 -7.76 7.04 2.92
CA TRP A 166 -7.80 8.43 3.35
C TRP A 166 -9.24 8.97 3.47
N THR A 167 -10.04 8.77 2.43
CA THR A 167 -11.43 9.23 2.39
C THR A 167 -12.33 8.43 3.31
N HIS A 168 -12.03 7.14 3.51
CA HIS A 168 -12.73 6.28 4.45
C HIS A 168 -12.54 6.78 5.89
N TRP A 169 -11.29 7.02 6.30
CA TRP A 169 -10.99 7.59 7.60
C TRP A 169 -11.63 8.96 7.81
N LEU A 170 -11.58 9.85 6.83
CA LEU A 170 -12.23 11.16 6.92
C LEU A 170 -13.75 11.03 7.05
N ALA A 171 -14.37 10.11 6.35
CA ALA A 171 -15.80 9.87 6.44
C ALA A 171 -16.24 9.28 7.80
N GLU A 172 -15.39 8.44 8.42
CA GLU A 172 -15.64 7.90 9.76
C GLU A 172 -15.50 8.98 10.87
N THR A 173 -14.68 10.00 10.64
CA THR A 173 -14.28 10.96 11.69
C THR A 173 -14.86 12.36 11.50
N ASP A 174 -15.29 12.72 10.30
CA ASP A 174 -15.93 14.00 9.98
C ASP A 174 -17.28 13.79 9.26
N PRO A 175 -18.41 14.00 9.95
CA PRO A 175 -19.73 13.86 9.36
C PRO A 175 -19.96 14.78 8.15
N PHE A 176 -19.28 15.93 8.09
CA PHE A 176 -19.37 16.83 6.97
C PHE A 176 -18.72 16.24 5.72
N TRP A 177 -17.52 15.63 5.87
CA TRP A 177 -16.86 14.90 4.78
C TRP A 177 -17.74 13.75 4.27
N GLN A 178 -18.29 12.97 5.19
CA GLN A 178 -19.20 11.86 4.86
C GLN A 178 -20.38 12.30 3.97
N GLN A 179 -21.00 13.44 4.31
CA GLN A 179 -22.20 13.92 3.61
C GLN A 179 -21.91 14.61 2.28
N GLN A 180 -20.77 15.31 2.17
CA GLN A 180 -20.49 16.18 1.03
C GLN A 180 -19.57 15.53 0.00
N ILE A 181 -18.66 14.66 0.43
CA ILE A 181 -17.62 14.08 -0.42
C ILE A 181 -17.71 12.55 -0.43
N GLY A 182 -17.78 11.92 0.75
CA GLY A 182 -17.90 10.48 0.90
C GLY A 182 -16.58 9.74 0.72
N VAL A 183 -16.68 8.43 0.44
CA VAL A 183 -15.58 7.48 0.32
C VAL A 183 -15.38 7.07 -1.13
N GLY A 184 -14.14 7.02 -1.60
CA GLY A 184 -13.83 6.52 -2.94
C GLY A 184 -12.34 6.40 -3.22
N ALA A 185 -11.97 5.49 -4.11
CA ALA A 185 -10.61 5.41 -4.65
C ALA A 185 -10.31 6.55 -5.64
N ALA A 186 -11.36 7.13 -6.23
CA ALA A 186 -11.33 8.34 -7.05
C ALA A 186 -12.53 9.20 -6.66
N ILE A 187 -12.28 10.45 -6.32
CA ILE A 187 -13.31 11.43 -5.93
C ILE A 187 -13.10 12.75 -6.70
N ALA A 188 -14.13 13.57 -6.75
CA ALA A 188 -14.00 14.94 -7.25
C ALA A 188 -13.39 15.82 -6.13
N TRP A 189 -12.08 16.05 -6.20
CA TRP A 189 -11.39 16.87 -5.21
C TRP A 189 -11.82 18.35 -5.32
N PRO A 190 -12.26 18.98 -4.20
CA PRO A 190 -12.65 20.37 -4.22
C PRO A 190 -11.51 21.33 -4.55
N VAL A 191 -10.30 21.02 -4.09
CA VAL A 191 -9.08 21.82 -4.29
C VAL A 191 -7.86 20.91 -4.38
N GLY A 192 -6.78 21.41 -4.96
CA GLY A 192 -5.48 20.77 -4.94
C GLY A 192 -4.84 20.59 -6.31
N THR A 193 -3.67 19.98 -6.27
CA THR A 193 -2.86 19.59 -7.43
C THR A 193 -2.68 18.09 -7.44
N GLU A 194 -2.74 17.49 -8.61
CA GLU A 194 -2.72 16.05 -8.81
C GLU A 194 -1.29 15.50 -8.89
N GLY A 195 -1.05 14.39 -8.16
CA GLY A 195 0.17 13.59 -8.26
C GLY A 195 -0.15 12.14 -8.65
N LEU A 196 0.55 11.62 -9.64
CA LEU A 196 0.36 10.24 -10.09
C LEU A 196 1.08 9.26 -9.14
N GLY A 197 0.32 8.34 -8.55
CA GLY A 197 0.84 7.38 -7.58
C GLY A 197 1.30 8.02 -6.28
N ASN A 198 1.79 7.19 -5.34
CA ASN A 198 2.43 7.68 -4.11
C ASN A 198 3.68 8.50 -4.43
N GLU A 199 4.48 8.06 -5.41
CA GLU A 199 5.69 8.74 -5.87
C GLU A 199 5.42 10.17 -6.36
N GLY A 200 4.40 10.34 -7.21
CA GLY A 200 4.04 11.66 -7.74
C GLY A 200 3.58 12.62 -6.64
N VAL A 201 2.80 12.14 -5.65
CA VAL A 201 2.40 12.95 -4.49
C VAL A 201 3.61 13.30 -3.63
N ALA A 202 4.47 12.33 -3.28
CA ALA A 202 5.66 12.55 -2.47
C ALA A 202 6.59 13.59 -3.11
N SER A 203 6.89 13.42 -4.38
CA SER A 203 7.70 14.33 -5.20
C SER A 203 7.13 15.74 -5.27
N LEU A 204 5.80 15.89 -5.44
CA LEU A 204 5.12 17.19 -5.46
C LEU A 204 5.21 17.89 -4.10
N VAL A 205 4.95 17.18 -3.02
CA VAL A 205 5.06 17.73 -1.66
C VAL A 205 6.51 18.17 -1.40
N GLN A 206 7.49 17.32 -1.73
CA GLN A 206 8.91 17.62 -1.50
C GLN A 206 9.36 18.93 -2.15
N ARG A 207 8.92 19.22 -3.38
CA ARG A 207 9.32 20.42 -4.14
C ARG A 207 8.40 21.62 -3.96
N THR A 208 7.23 21.47 -3.34
CA THR A 208 6.25 22.53 -3.16
C THR A 208 6.23 23.01 -1.72
N ARG A 209 6.72 24.21 -1.45
CA ARG A 209 6.70 24.79 -0.10
C ARG A 209 5.27 25.04 0.36
N ALA A 210 5.04 24.91 1.68
CA ALA A 210 3.76 25.09 2.33
C ALA A 210 2.66 24.13 1.80
N SER A 211 3.06 22.97 1.27
CA SER A 211 2.14 21.94 0.79
C SER A 211 1.80 20.92 1.87
N ILE A 212 0.67 20.24 1.64
CA ILE A 212 0.21 19.04 2.33
C ILE A 212 -0.21 18.01 1.29
N GLY A 213 0.13 16.76 1.51
CA GLY A 213 -0.34 15.60 0.75
C GLY A 213 -0.53 14.40 1.66
N TYR A 214 -0.92 13.26 1.11
CA TYR A 214 -0.95 11.97 1.81
C TYR A 214 -0.28 10.91 0.95
N VAL A 215 0.51 10.06 1.58
CA VAL A 215 1.25 8.96 0.93
C VAL A 215 1.30 7.73 1.84
N ALA A 216 1.63 6.57 1.27
CA ALA A 216 2.04 5.43 2.09
C ALA A 216 3.32 5.77 2.87
N TYR A 217 3.41 5.30 4.10
CA TYR A 217 4.51 5.63 5.03
C TYR A 217 5.89 5.30 4.48
N ALA A 218 6.03 4.24 3.69
CA ALA A 218 7.29 3.90 3.03
C ALA A 218 7.82 5.04 2.15
N TYR A 219 6.95 5.69 1.37
CA TYR A 219 7.31 6.86 0.54
C TYR A 219 7.64 8.09 1.38
N ALA A 220 6.94 8.32 2.49
CA ALA A 220 7.28 9.42 3.39
C ALA A 220 8.71 9.27 3.95
N ARG A 221 9.12 8.03 4.29
CA ARG A 221 10.48 7.72 4.74
C ARG A 221 11.51 7.88 3.62
N GLU A 222 11.26 7.31 2.46
CA GLU A 222 12.15 7.33 1.29
C GLU A 222 12.47 8.77 0.86
N HIS A 223 11.42 9.59 0.71
CA HIS A 223 11.54 11.01 0.34
C HIS A 223 11.89 11.93 1.51
N ARG A 224 12.06 11.40 2.74
CA ARG A 224 12.35 12.17 3.97
C ARG A 224 11.38 13.32 4.19
N LEU A 225 10.10 13.07 3.95
CA LEU A 225 9.04 14.05 4.17
C LEU A 225 8.72 14.18 5.66
N SER A 226 8.25 15.36 6.06
CA SER A 226 7.72 15.57 7.41
C SER A 226 6.29 15.05 7.49
N ASP A 227 6.11 13.91 8.14
CA ASP A 227 4.80 13.37 8.47
C ASP A 227 4.15 14.16 9.61
N VAL A 228 2.83 14.14 9.62
CA VAL A 228 1.98 14.84 10.59
C VAL A 228 1.49 13.84 11.64
N ALA A 229 1.53 14.21 12.91
CA ALA A 229 0.93 13.44 13.99
C ALA A 229 -0.60 13.62 13.99
N LEU A 230 -1.32 12.54 14.26
CA LEU A 230 -2.79 12.52 14.28
C LEU A 230 -3.31 12.07 15.66
N PRO A 231 -4.49 12.54 16.09
CA PRO A 231 -5.20 11.89 17.19
C PRO A 231 -5.61 10.46 16.80
N SER A 232 -5.41 9.48 17.69
CA SER A 232 -6.00 8.15 17.59
C SER A 232 -7.52 8.22 17.80
N HIS A 233 -8.20 7.10 17.56
CA HIS A 233 -9.62 6.95 17.92
C HIS A 233 -9.92 7.39 19.38
N ASP A 234 -9.04 7.06 20.32
CA ASP A 234 -9.20 7.38 21.74
C ASP A 234 -8.73 8.80 22.10
N GLY A 235 -8.36 9.62 21.11
CA GLY A 235 -7.99 11.04 21.26
C GLY A 235 -6.55 11.32 21.66
N ALA A 236 -5.70 10.31 21.85
CA ALA A 236 -4.28 10.53 22.12
C ALA A 236 -3.54 10.90 20.81
N VAL A 237 -2.61 11.85 20.89
CA VAL A 237 -1.78 12.21 19.73
C VAL A 237 -0.75 11.11 19.46
N VAL A 238 -0.81 10.53 18.28
CA VAL A 238 0.06 9.44 17.83
C VAL A 238 0.95 9.92 16.67
N ARG A 239 2.20 9.47 16.66
CA ARG A 239 3.13 9.65 15.54
C ARG A 239 3.13 8.41 14.67
N ALA A 240 3.29 8.61 13.37
CA ALA A 240 3.44 7.51 12.44
C ALA A 240 4.69 6.69 12.76
N GLY A 241 4.55 5.37 12.75
CA GLY A 241 5.64 4.45 13.01
C GLY A 241 5.13 3.02 13.21
N ARG A 242 6.03 2.05 13.03
CA ARG A 242 5.68 0.63 13.04
C ARG A 242 4.88 0.21 14.28
N SER A 243 5.29 0.63 15.48
CA SER A 243 4.58 0.26 16.70
C SER A 243 3.13 0.77 16.74
N ALA A 244 2.86 1.94 16.16
CA ALA A 244 1.50 2.49 16.07
C ALA A 244 0.66 1.74 15.03
N PHE A 245 1.28 1.24 13.97
CA PHE A 245 0.62 0.42 12.95
C PHE A 245 0.35 -1.01 13.46
N GLU A 246 1.30 -1.60 14.19
CA GLU A 246 1.13 -2.88 14.90
C GLU A 246 0.00 -2.79 15.94
N SER A 247 -0.08 -1.67 16.68
CA SER A 247 -1.18 -1.44 17.64
C SER A 247 -2.53 -1.39 16.94
N ALA A 248 -2.63 -0.74 15.78
CA ALA A 248 -3.86 -0.70 15.00
C ALA A 248 -4.25 -2.09 14.47
N LEU A 249 -3.29 -2.87 13.97
CA LEU A 249 -3.53 -4.24 13.49
C LEU A 249 -3.94 -5.17 14.63
N ALA A 250 -3.36 -5.03 15.82
CA ALA A 250 -3.73 -5.83 16.99
C ALA A 250 -5.19 -5.61 17.45
N GLY A 251 -5.78 -4.47 17.11
CA GLY A 251 -7.20 -4.18 17.33
C GLY A 251 -8.13 -4.70 16.21
N ALA A 252 -7.59 -5.32 15.16
CA ALA A 252 -8.38 -5.81 14.04
C ALA A 252 -9.15 -7.09 14.42
N HIS A 253 -10.39 -7.19 13.91
CA HIS A 253 -11.24 -8.37 14.09
C HIS A 253 -11.14 -9.31 12.89
N TRP A 254 -9.93 -9.83 12.61
CA TRP A 254 -9.68 -10.75 11.51
C TRP A 254 -9.65 -12.20 12.01
N HIS A 255 -10.83 -12.79 12.19
CA HIS A 255 -11.00 -14.14 12.75
C HIS A 255 -11.47 -15.17 11.73
N SER A 256 -11.92 -14.74 10.55
CA SER A 256 -12.36 -15.60 9.45
C SER A 256 -11.94 -15.01 8.09
N VAL A 257 -12.13 -15.77 7.02
CA VAL A 257 -11.85 -15.30 5.63
C VAL A 257 -12.72 -14.08 5.29
N GLU A 258 -13.97 -14.08 5.75
CA GLU A 258 -14.92 -12.98 5.52
C GLU A 258 -14.48 -11.69 6.20
N ASP A 259 -13.83 -11.80 7.36
CA ASP A 259 -13.35 -10.65 8.14
C ASP A 259 -12.11 -9.97 7.52
N LEU A 260 -11.36 -10.66 6.64
CA LEU A 260 -10.12 -10.15 6.06
C LEU A 260 -10.29 -8.87 5.24
N THR A 261 -11.53 -8.52 4.87
CA THR A 261 -11.88 -7.26 4.19
C THR A 261 -12.34 -6.16 5.13
N GLY A 262 -12.39 -6.44 6.43
CA GLY A 262 -12.76 -5.48 7.47
C GLY A 262 -11.81 -4.29 7.51
N SER A 263 -12.38 -3.09 7.72
CA SER A 263 -11.58 -1.86 7.82
C SER A 263 -10.63 -1.91 9.02
N LEU A 264 -9.42 -1.39 8.81
CA LEU A 264 -8.43 -1.16 9.85
C LEU A 264 -8.31 0.35 10.18
N THR A 265 -9.09 1.21 9.50
CA THR A 265 -9.08 2.65 9.78
C THR A 265 -9.79 2.94 11.10
N ASN A 266 -9.34 3.99 11.77
CA ASN A 266 -9.92 4.50 13.01
C ASN A 266 -10.13 3.43 14.10
N GLY A 267 -9.31 2.38 14.11
CA GLY A 267 -9.36 1.31 15.09
C GLY A 267 -9.09 1.80 16.52
N PRO A 268 -9.62 1.09 17.56
CA PRO A 268 -9.47 1.47 18.94
C PRO A 268 -8.01 1.44 19.42
N GLY A 269 -7.72 2.16 20.49
CA GLY A 269 -6.43 2.17 21.17
C GLY A 269 -5.71 3.52 21.10
N ALA A 270 -5.28 4.00 22.26
CA ALA A 270 -4.60 5.28 22.40
C ALA A 270 -3.26 5.38 21.63
N HIS A 271 -2.70 4.25 21.20
CA HIS A 271 -1.45 4.18 20.45
C HIS A 271 -1.64 3.75 18.99
N SER A 272 -2.88 3.50 18.55
CA SER A 272 -3.19 3.03 17.21
C SER A 272 -3.16 4.18 16.21
N TRP A 273 -2.40 3.99 15.10
CA TRP A 273 -2.43 4.94 13.98
C TRP A 273 -3.79 4.86 13.28
N PRO A 274 -4.46 6.00 13.02
CA PRO A 274 -5.85 5.95 12.57
C PRO A 274 -6.04 5.59 11.09
N ILE A 275 -4.99 5.66 10.26
CA ILE A 275 -5.11 5.42 8.80
C ILE A 275 -4.23 4.24 8.42
N VAL A 276 -4.66 3.06 8.85
CA VAL A 276 -4.02 1.77 8.53
C VAL A 276 -4.90 1.01 7.55
N GLY A 277 -4.27 0.28 6.65
CA GLY A 277 -4.98 -0.59 5.72
C GLY A 277 -4.13 -1.75 5.22
N ALA A 278 -4.78 -2.78 4.72
CA ALA A 278 -4.12 -3.89 4.06
C ALA A 278 -3.98 -3.64 2.56
N SER A 279 -2.94 -4.21 1.96
CA SER A 279 -2.88 -4.40 0.52
C SER A 279 -3.31 -5.80 0.17
N TYR A 280 -4.23 -5.90 -0.78
CA TYR A 280 -4.85 -7.14 -1.23
C TYR A 280 -4.30 -7.54 -2.59
N VAL A 281 -3.96 -8.81 -2.71
CA VAL A 281 -3.66 -9.45 -3.99
C VAL A 281 -4.96 -9.89 -4.64
N LEU A 282 -5.06 -9.67 -5.93
CA LEU A 282 -6.17 -10.08 -6.78
C LEU A 282 -5.69 -11.13 -7.76
N VAL A 283 -6.24 -12.33 -7.70
CA VAL A 283 -5.88 -13.45 -8.60
C VAL A 283 -7.14 -13.98 -9.26
N ARG A 284 -7.06 -14.36 -10.52
CA ARG A 284 -8.19 -15.05 -11.16
C ARG A 284 -8.51 -16.34 -10.43
N ALA A 285 -9.79 -16.65 -10.28
CA ALA A 285 -10.23 -17.84 -9.58
C ALA A 285 -9.76 -19.16 -10.26
N SER A 286 -9.37 -19.09 -11.54
CA SER A 286 -8.81 -20.21 -12.30
C SER A 286 -7.84 -19.72 -13.37
N GLY A 287 -6.76 -20.46 -13.63
CA GLY A 287 -5.77 -20.13 -14.65
C GLY A 287 -4.40 -20.75 -14.41
N GLY A 288 -3.52 -20.71 -15.42
CA GLY A 288 -2.26 -21.47 -15.44
C GLY A 288 -1.18 -20.98 -14.46
N GLU A 289 -1.20 -19.72 -14.02
CA GLU A 289 -0.14 -19.13 -13.16
C GLU A 289 -0.55 -19.01 -11.69
N VAL A 290 -1.80 -19.36 -11.33
CA VAL A 290 -2.37 -19.23 -9.97
C VAL A 290 -1.43 -19.86 -8.93
N GLY A 291 -0.99 -21.08 -9.12
CA GLY A 291 -0.13 -21.78 -8.16
C GLY A 291 1.26 -21.13 -8.01
N ARG A 292 1.76 -20.44 -9.04
CA ARG A 292 3.04 -19.71 -8.96
C ARG A 292 2.88 -18.38 -8.22
N VAL A 293 1.75 -17.70 -8.42
CA VAL A 293 1.39 -16.50 -7.66
C VAL A 293 1.23 -16.85 -6.19
N ASP A 294 0.50 -17.93 -5.89
CA ASP A 294 0.31 -18.41 -4.51
C ASP A 294 1.65 -18.76 -3.85
N ALA A 295 2.56 -19.43 -4.57
CA ALA A 295 3.90 -19.75 -4.05
C ALA A 295 4.73 -18.49 -3.73
N PHE A 296 4.64 -17.44 -4.56
CA PHE A 296 5.30 -16.16 -4.30
C PHE A 296 4.75 -15.50 -3.03
N PHE A 297 3.44 -15.39 -2.89
CA PHE A 297 2.85 -14.73 -1.73
C PHE A 297 2.92 -15.59 -0.46
N GLU A 298 2.89 -16.90 -0.55
CA GLU A 298 3.20 -17.79 0.59
C GLU A 298 4.63 -17.55 1.11
N TRP A 299 5.60 -17.41 0.20
CA TRP A 299 6.96 -17.05 0.56
C TRP A 299 7.04 -15.65 1.17
N ALA A 300 6.33 -14.68 0.60
CA ALA A 300 6.27 -13.30 1.09
C ALA A 300 5.71 -13.21 2.52
N LEU A 301 4.62 -13.95 2.79
CA LEU A 301 3.95 -14.02 4.09
C LEU A 301 4.81 -14.71 5.18
N THR A 302 5.78 -15.52 4.79
CA THR A 302 6.66 -16.28 5.71
C THR A 302 8.09 -15.73 5.72
N SER A 303 8.88 -16.09 4.74
CA SER A 303 10.30 -15.72 4.64
C SER A 303 10.52 -14.24 4.33
N GLY A 304 9.57 -13.60 3.61
CA GLY A 304 9.60 -12.19 3.24
C GLY A 304 9.11 -11.22 4.33
N SER A 305 8.55 -11.71 5.44
CA SER A 305 7.94 -10.89 6.49
C SER A 305 8.90 -9.85 7.10
N GLY A 306 10.18 -10.20 7.26
CA GLY A 306 11.22 -9.29 7.76
C GLY A 306 11.41 -8.07 6.86
N LEU A 307 11.43 -8.27 5.54
CA LEU A 307 11.58 -7.18 4.56
C LEU A 307 10.42 -6.16 4.64
N ALA A 308 9.21 -6.65 4.88
CA ALA A 308 8.05 -5.76 5.08
C ALA A 308 8.26 -4.84 6.30
N ASN A 309 8.70 -5.42 7.41
CA ASN A 309 8.95 -4.67 8.64
C ASN A 309 10.07 -3.63 8.49
N ASP A 310 11.13 -3.94 7.77
CA ASP A 310 12.26 -3.02 7.52
C ASP A 310 11.86 -1.81 6.68
N LEU A 311 10.92 -2.01 5.75
CA LEU A 311 10.37 -0.96 4.90
C LEU A 311 9.25 -0.13 5.57
N GLY A 312 8.86 -0.47 6.82
CA GLY A 312 7.86 0.28 7.58
C GLY A 312 6.43 -0.19 7.36
N TYR A 313 6.25 -1.38 6.81
CA TYR A 313 4.98 -2.11 6.81
C TYR A 313 4.88 -2.97 8.08
N VAL A 314 3.74 -3.61 8.24
CA VAL A 314 3.51 -4.62 9.27
C VAL A 314 3.20 -5.94 8.59
N ALA A 315 4.03 -6.94 8.83
CA ALA A 315 3.76 -8.30 8.41
C ALA A 315 2.52 -8.85 9.13
N LEU A 316 1.74 -9.68 8.45
CA LEU A 316 0.57 -10.29 9.04
C LEU A 316 0.97 -11.26 10.18
N PRO A 317 0.26 -11.26 11.32
CA PRO A 317 0.49 -12.23 12.39
C PRO A 317 0.27 -13.67 11.92
N PRO A 318 0.93 -14.67 12.53
CA PRO A 318 0.87 -16.07 12.08
C PRO A 318 -0.55 -16.67 12.07
N ASP A 319 -1.41 -16.25 12.99
CA ASP A 319 -2.81 -16.66 13.07
C ASP A 319 -3.61 -16.07 11.89
N VAL A 320 -3.39 -14.81 11.53
CA VAL A 320 -3.98 -14.18 10.35
C VAL A 320 -3.44 -14.82 9.07
N VAL A 321 -2.13 -15.13 8.98
CA VAL A 321 -1.56 -15.85 7.84
C VAL A 321 -2.24 -17.21 7.63
N ALA A 322 -2.59 -17.92 8.72
CA ALA A 322 -3.32 -19.18 8.61
C ALA A 322 -4.74 -19.02 8.00
N ILE A 323 -5.41 -17.88 8.26
CA ILE A 323 -6.70 -17.55 7.64
C ILE A 323 -6.49 -17.14 6.18
N VAL A 324 -5.49 -16.34 5.90
CA VAL A 324 -5.14 -15.92 4.52
C VAL A 324 -4.88 -17.13 3.61
N ARG A 325 -4.19 -18.16 4.12
CA ARG A 325 -3.97 -19.42 3.38
C ARG A 325 -5.28 -20.08 2.93
N GLN A 326 -6.34 -19.99 3.74
CA GLN A 326 -7.66 -20.51 3.34
C GLN A 326 -8.28 -19.70 2.21
N ALA A 327 -8.02 -18.38 2.16
CA ALA A 327 -8.50 -17.51 1.09
C ALA A 327 -7.65 -17.65 -0.21
N MET A 328 -6.44 -18.20 -0.11
CA MET A 328 -5.54 -18.47 -1.25
C MET A 328 -5.93 -19.74 -2.01
N HIS A 329 -6.72 -20.63 -1.42
CA HIS A 329 -7.12 -21.94 -1.98
C HIS A 329 -8.65 -22.06 -2.07
#